data_a18807a20ca746fbb87b3b2d15088025
#
_entry.id   a18807a20ca746fbb87b3b2d15088025
#
_cell.length_a   1.000
_cell.length_b   1.000
_cell.length_c   1.000
_cell.angle_alpha   90.00
_cell.angle_beta   90.00
_cell.angle_gamma   90.00
#
_symmetry.space_group_name_H-M   'P 1'
#
loop_
_entity.id
_entity.type
_entity.pdbx_description
1 polymer ?
#
loop_
_entity_poly.entity_id
_entity_poly.type
_entity_poly.pdbx_seq_one_letter_code
_entity_poly.pdbx_strand_id
1 'polypeptide(L)'
;RPDVYKRQVVQFNTAHKHIQGCRACDNCFSKENKACIFNDDFNELASLMAESDVIIFCTPLYWYSFPTQIKAAIDKFYSFIIGKKDVPIKECMLLSCGELEDPHVFDGIVRSFELIAQDRGWKNRGHYLVNSVNEKGGYFKYRTSTKDI
;
A
#
# COMPACT_ATOMS: atom_id res chain seq x y z
N ARG A 1 26.86 15.29 12.59
CA ARG A 1 25.39 15.05 12.49
C ARG A 1 25.13 13.59 12.83
N PRO A 2 24.54 13.28 13.99
CA PRO A 2 24.20 11.91 14.30
C PRO A 2 22.94 11.51 13.47
N ASP A 3 23.01 10.33 12.89
CA ASP A 3 21.91 9.45 12.54
C ASP A 3 20.86 9.80 11.45
N VAL A 4 21.25 10.46 10.38
CA VAL A 4 20.34 10.62 9.21
C VAL A 4 20.12 9.31 8.41
N TYR A 5 20.89 8.24 8.67
CA TYR A 5 20.92 7.04 7.80
C TYR A 5 20.43 5.73 8.44
N LYS A 6 19.85 5.75 9.64
CA LYS A 6 19.26 4.54 10.23
C LYS A 6 17.74 4.49 10.06
N ARG A 7 17.25 4.66 8.83
CA ARG A 7 15.85 4.32 8.54
C ARG A 7 15.78 2.83 8.19
N GLN A 8 15.10 2.08 9.01
CA GLN A 8 14.84 0.68 8.74
C GLN A 8 13.73 0.57 7.69
N VAL A 9 13.98 -0.18 6.63
CA VAL A 9 12.97 -0.53 5.62
C VAL A 9 12.61 -1.99 5.82
N VAL A 10 11.32 -2.25 6.02
CA VAL A 10 10.76 -3.60 6.08
C VAL A 10 9.94 -3.82 4.82
N GLN A 11 10.23 -4.89 4.09
CA GLN A 11 9.48 -5.29 2.92
C GLN A 11 8.50 -6.40 3.28
N PHE A 12 7.21 -6.16 2.99
CA PHE A 12 6.16 -7.16 3.09
C PHE A 12 5.64 -7.49 1.69
N ASN A 13 6.02 -8.65 1.15
CA ASN A 13 5.66 -9.04 -0.21
C ASN A 13 4.34 -9.82 -0.24
N THR A 14 3.25 -9.14 -0.56
CA THR A 14 1.90 -9.72 -0.62
C THR A 14 1.75 -10.86 -1.64
N ALA A 15 2.61 -10.94 -2.66
CA ALA A 15 2.57 -12.01 -3.65
C ALA A 15 2.95 -13.38 -3.07
N HIS A 16 3.69 -13.39 -1.95
CA HIS A 16 4.12 -14.62 -1.27
C HIS A 16 3.37 -14.85 0.06
N LYS A 17 2.30 -14.10 0.29
CA LYS A 17 1.52 -14.13 1.52
C LYS A 17 0.10 -14.62 1.24
N HIS A 18 -0.44 -15.34 2.20
CA HIS A 18 -1.83 -15.79 2.14
C HIS A 18 -2.72 -14.77 2.85
N ILE A 19 -3.30 -13.84 2.08
CA ILE A 19 -4.23 -12.84 2.59
C ILE A 19 -5.56 -13.01 1.85
N GLN A 20 -6.61 -13.37 2.57
CA GLN A 20 -7.96 -13.41 2.03
C GLN A 20 -8.61 -12.02 2.06
N GLY A 21 -9.50 -11.75 1.10
CA GLY A 21 -10.27 -10.51 1.08
C GLY A 21 -11.06 -10.29 2.37
N CYS A 22 -11.31 -9.03 2.72
CA CYS A 22 -12.13 -8.68 3.87
C CYS A 22 -13.58 -9.20 3.67
N ARG A 23 -14.16 -9.78 4.72
CA ARG A 23 -15.54 -10.31 4.70
C ARG A 23 -16.54 -9.38 5.42
N ALA A 24 -16.10 -8.19 5.84
CA ALA A 24 -16.94 -7.24 6.57
C ALA A 24 -17.70 -7.87 7.77
N CYS A 25 -17.05 -8.77 8.50
CA CYS A 25 -17.66 -9.51 9.62
C CYS A 25 -17.60 -8.77 10.94
N ASP A 26 -16.94 -7.60 11.00
CA ASP A 26 -16.79 -6.70 12.15
C ASP A 26 -16.17 -7.31 13.42
N ASN A 27 -15.54 -8.49 13.29
CA ASN A 27 -14.84 -9.16 14.37
C ASN A 27 -13.35 -8.79 14.49
N CYS A 28 -13.00 -7.58 14.04
CA CYS A 28 -11.63 -7.07 14.11
C CYS A 28 -11.21 -6.83 15.55
N PHE A 29 -9.99 -7.25 15.91
CA PHE A 29 -9.42 -7.15 17.27
C PHE A 29 -10.25 -7.82 18.37
N SER A 30 -11.22 -8.67 18.02
CA SER A 30 -12.09 -9.35 18.99
C SER A 30 -11.42 -10.54 19.69
N LYS A 31 -10.35 -11.07 19.11
CA LYS A 31 -9.64 -12.25 19.61
C LYS A 31 -8.14 -12.00 19.64
N GLU A 32 -7.51 -12.18 20.80
CA GLU A 32 -6.05 -12.15 20.97
C GLU A 32 -5.37 -10.89 20.42
N ASN A 33 -6.07 -9.74 20.35
CA ASN A 33 -5.60 -8.51 19.71
C ASN A 33 -5.20 -8.65 18.23
N LYS A 34 -5.61 -9.72 17.56
CA LYS A 34 -5.38 -9.87 16.12
C LYS A 34 -6.22 -8.88 15.33
N ALA A 35 -5.59 -8.18 14.40
CA ALA A 35 -6.27 -7.20 13.56
C ALA A 35 -7.42 -7.82 12.74
N CYS A 36 -7.25 -9.05 12.30
CA CYS A 36 -8.30 -9.84 11.67
C CYS A 36 -8.53 -11.13 12.46
N ILE A 37 -9.80 -11.50 12.67
CA ILE A 37 -10.17 -12.75 13.37
C ILE A 37 -9.71 -13.99 12.56
N PHE A 38 -9.64 -13.87 11.25
CA PHE A 38 -9.12 -14.94 10.40
C PHE A 38 -7.61 -15.02 10.53
N ASN A 39 -7.12 -16.25 10.66
CA ASN A 39 -5.69 -16.51 10.83
C ASN A 39 -4.99 -16.54 9.46
N ASP A 40 -4.71 -15.34 8.93
CA ASP A 40 -3.96 -15.15 7.70
C ASP A 40 -2.84 -14.10 7.88
N ASP A 41 -1.99 -13.95 6.86
CA ASP A 41 -0.79 -13.12 6.94
C ASP A 41 -1.07 -11.61 7.05
N PHE A 42 -2.34 -11.17 6.98
CA PHE A 42 -2.69 -9.78 7.27
C PHE A 42 -2.35 -9.39 8.72
N ASN A 43 -2.44 -10.33 9.66
CA ASN A 43 -2.10 -10.04 11.06
C ASN A 43 -0.62 -9.71 11.25
N GLU A 44 0.27 -10.32 10.44
CA GLU A 44 1.69 -9.93 10.39
C GLU A 44 1.86 -8.52 9.82
N LEU A 45 1.20 -8.22 8.68
CA LEU A 45 1.23 -6.87 8.10
C LEU A 45 0.72 -5.81 9.08
N ALA A 46 -0.38 -6.09 9.79
CA ALA A 46 -0.94 -5.17 10.78
C ALA A 46 0.04 -4.87 11.93
N SER A 47 0.82 -5.87 12.35
CA SER A 47 1.88 -5.67 13.34
C SER A 47 3.00 -4.79 12.82
N LEU A 48 3.44 -5.00 11.58
CA LEU A 48 4.45 -4.15 10.93
C LEU A 48 3.95 -2.70 10.75
N MET A 49 2.68 -2.53 10.39
CA MET A 49 2.07 -1.19 10.26
C MET A 49 2.02 -0.45 11.61
N ALA A 50 1.81 -1.18 12.72
CA ALA A 50 1.80 -0.60 14.07
C ALA A 50 3.18 -0.09 14.53
N GLU A 51 4.25 -0.48 13.84
CA GLU A 51 5.64 -0.09 14.14
C GLU A 51 6.25 0.82 13.05
N SER A 52 5.44 1.25 12.05
CA SER A 52 5.92 1.98 10.87
C SER A 52 5.43 3.42 10.84
N ASP A 53 6.31 4.37 10.49
CA ASP A 53 5.96 5.78 10.30
C ASP A 53 5.51 6.11 8.87
N VAL A 54 5.90 5.30 7.90
CA VAL A 54 5.65 5.51 6.46
C VAL A 54 5.23 4.20 5.81
N ILE A 55 4.25 4.27 4.91
CA ILE A 55 3.88 3.14 4.04
C ILE A 55 4.15 3.49 2.57
N ILE A 56 4.80 2.57 1.86
CA ILE A 56 5.03 2.67 0.43
C ILE A 56 4.31 1.51 -0.26
N PHE A 57 3.33 1.85 -1.09
CA PHE A 57 2.68 0.89 -1.96
C PHE A 57 3.54 0.68 -3.20
N CYS A 58 4.17 -0.48 -3.33
CA CYS A 58 4.99 -0.84 -4.47
C CYS A 58 4.34 -2.01 -5.21
N THR A 59 3.83 -1.77 -6.43
CA THR A 59 2.98 -2.74 -7.11
C THR A 59 2.97 -2.56 -8.62
N PRO A 60 2.85 -3.62 -9.42
CA PRO A 60 2.49 -3.48 -10.83
C PRO A 60 1.06 -2.96 -10.96
N LEU A 61 0.77 -2.38 -12.13
CA LEU A 61 -0.59 -2.01 -12.51
C LEU A 61 -1.30 -3.22 -13.14
N TYR A 62 -2.39 -3.69 -12.54
CA TYR A 62 -3.22 -4.72 -13.11
C TYR A 62 -4.64 -4.21 -13.33
N TRP A 63 -5.09 -4.23 -14.60
CA TRP A 63 -6.42 -3.74 -14.96
C TRP A 63 -6.74 -2.38 -14.35
N TYR A 64 -5.80 -1.43 -14.53
CA TYR A 64 -5.91 -0.02 -14.10
C TYR A 64 -6.00 0.20 -12.58
N SER A 65 -5.71 -0.83 -11.77
CA SER A 65 -5.87 -0.79 -10.32
C SER A 65 -4.80 -1.62 -9.59
N PHE A 66 -4.96 -1.72 -8.27
CA PHE A 66 -4.15 -2.60 -7.42
C PHE A 66 -4.42 -4.07 -7.75
N PRO A 67 -3.38 -4.91 -7.90
CA PRO A 67 -3.52 -6.37 -7.97
C PRO A 67 -4.26 -6.94 -6.77
N THR A 68 -4.92 -8.09 -6.96
CA THR A 68 -5.73 -8.73 -5.91
C THR A 68 -4.97 -9.00 -4.64
N GLN A 69 -3.68 -9.36 -4.71
CA GLN A 69 -2.84 -9.68 -3.56
C GLN A 69 -2.67 -8.49 -2.62
N ILE A 70 -2.32 -7.33 -3.15
CA ILE A 70 -2.17 -6.11 -2.35
C ILE A 70 -3.53 -5.51 -2.00
N LYS A 71 -4.52 -5.63 -2.91
CA LYS A 71 -5.89 -5.13 -2.67
C LYS A 71 -6.55 -5.85 -1.51
N ALA A 72 -6.36 -7.17 -1.37
CA ALA A 72 -6.86 -7.94 -0.24
C ALA A 72 -6.31 -7.43 1.11
N ALA A 73 -5.04 -7.02 1.14
CA ALA A 73 -4.44 -6.39 2.31
C ALA A 73 -5.04 -5.00 2.58
N ILE A 74 -5.19 -4.18 1.54
CA ILE A 74 -5.78 -2.83 1.64
C ILE A 74 -7.21 -2.89 2.17
N ASP A 75 -8.04 -3.82 1.68
CA ASP A 75 -9.41 -3.97 2.14
C ASP A 75 -9.51 -4.29 3.64
N LYS A 76 -8.48 -4.95 4.18
CA LYS A 76 -8.41 -5.26 5.62
C LYS A 76 -7.93 -4.09 6.48
N PHE A 77 -7.51 -2.95 5.91
CA PHE A 77 -7.29 -1.73 6.69
C PHE A 77 -8.57 -1.27 7.42
N TYR A 78 -9.73 -1.72 6.93
CA TYR A 78 -11.01 -1.60 7.62
C TYR A 78 -10.95 -2.10 9.08
N SER A 79 -10.09 -3.07 9.38
CA SER A 79 -9.92 -3.58 10.74
C SER A 79 -9.49 -2.52 11.75
N PHE A 80 -8.66 -1.58 11.33
CA PHE A 80 -8.20 -0.49 12.21
C PHE A 80 -9.35 0.47 12.55
N ILE A 81 -10.29 0.68 11.62
CA ILE A 81 -11.50 1.49 11.85
C ILE A 81 -12.40 0.80 12.86
N ILE A 82 -12.76 -0.45 12.62
CA ILE A 82 -13.64 -1.23 13.51
C ILE A 82 -13.02 -1.44 14.89
N GLY A 83 -11.73 -1.77 14.92
CA GLY A 83 -10.99 -1.96 16.17
C GLY A 83 -10.68 -0.68 16.93
N LYS A 84 -10.98 0.50 16.35
CA LYS A 84 -10.59 1.82 16.87
C LYS A 84 -9.11 1.87 17.24
N LYS A 85 -8.28 1.33 16.33
CA LYS A 85 -6.83 1.27 16.50
C LYS A 85 -6.17 2.25 15.55
N ASP A 86 -5.40 3.17 16.12
CA ASP A 86 -4.55 4.04 15.34
C ASP A 86 -3.26 3.32 14.96
N VAL A 87 -2.78 3.59 13.74
CA VAL A 87 -1.44 3.21 13.30
C VAL A 87 -0.56 4.46 13.25
N PRO A 88 0.73 4.37 13.63
CA PRO A 88 1.61 5.54 13.69
C PRO A 88 2.01 6.09 12.32
N ILE A 89 1.56 5.46 11.25
CA ILE A 89 1.85 5.87 9.85
C ILE A 89 1.33 7.29 9.62
N LYS A 90 2.24 8.18 9.22
CA LYS A 90 1.95 9.59 8.94
C LYS A 90 2.00 9.92 7.46
N GLU A 91 2.73 9.15 6.69
CA GLU A 91 3.04 9.44 5.29
C GLU A 91 2.89 8.20 4.42
N CYS A 92 2.54 8.44 3.15
CA CYS A 92 2.44 7.36 2.18
C CYS A 92 2.95 7.78 0.80
N MET A 93 3.35 6.80 -0.01
CA MET A 93 3.77 6.97 -1.39
C MET A 93 3.31 5.78 -2.23
N LEU A 94 3.08 6.00 -3.52
CA LEU A 94 2.79 4.95 -4.50
C LEU A 94 3.96 4.81 -5.48
N LEU A 95 4.45 3.59 -5.64
CA LEU A 95 5.36 3.19 -6.73
C LEU A 95 4.61 2.18 -7.59
N SER A 96 4.44 2.45 -8.89
CA SER A 96 3.75 1.53 -9.78
C SER A 96 4.39 1.46 -11.16
N CYS A 97 4.31 0.30 -11.78
CA CYS A 97 4.76 0.08 -13.14
C CYS A 97 3.70 -0.62 -13.98
N GLY A 98 3.71 -0.37 -15.29
CA GLY A 98 2.76 -0.94 -16.23
C GLY A 98 3.33 -1.06 -17.64
N GLU A 99 2.71 -1.93 -18.44
CA GLU A 99 3.17 -2.25 -19.80
C GLU A 99 2.83 -1.15 -20.82
N LEU A 100 1.66 -0.55 -20.68
CA LEU A 100 1.13 0.39 -21.69
C LEU A 100 1.89 1.71 -21.70
N GLU A 101 2.00 2.32 -22.89
CA GLU A 101 2.69 3.60 -23.06
C GLU A 101 1.88 4.80 -22.59
N ASP A 102 0.55 4.73 -22.66
CA ASP A 102 -0.34 5.80 -22.24
C ASP A 102 -0.23 6.02 -20.72
N PRO A 103 0.22 7.20 -20.26
CA PRO A 103 0.33 7.49 -18.83
C PRO A 103 -1.01 7.55 -18.11
N HIS A 104 -2.14 7.75 -18.81
CA HIS A 104 -3.48 7.78 -18.24
C HIS A 104 -3.98 6.42 -17.75
N VAL A 105 -3.30 5.33 -18.10
CA VAL A 105 -3.63 4.00 -17.58
C VAL A 105 -3.48 3.90 -16.05
N PHE A 106 -2.68 4.78 -15.45
CA PHE A 106 -2.48 4.83 -14.00
C PHE A 106 -3.53 5.67 -13.25
N ASP A 107 -4.40 6.40 -13.93
CA ASP A 107 -5.33 7.33 -13.27
C ASP A 107 -6.21 6.62 -12.23
N GLY A 108 -6.63 5.39 -12.51
CA GLY A 108 -7.44 4.58 -11.59
C GLY A 108 -6.71 4.22 -10.29
N ILE A 109 -5.49 3.70 -10.38
CA ILE A 109 -4.70 3.32 -9.19
C ILE A 109 -4.25 4.55 -8.41
N VAL A 110 -3.87 5.64 -9.10
CA VAL A 110 -3.48 6.90 -8.45
C VAL A 110 -4.66 7.47 -7.69
N ARG A 111 -5.85 7.52 -8.31
CA ARG A 111 -7.04 8.02 -7.62
C ARG A 111 -7.42 7.18 -6.40
N SER A 112 -7.35 5.85 -6.53
CA SER A 112 -7.58 4.93 -5.41
C SER A 112 -6.59 5.17 -4.27
N PHE A 113 -5.30 5.33 -4.59
CA PHE A 113 -4.25 5.64 -3.61
C PHE A 113 -4.50 6.97 -2.89
N GLU A 114 -4.88 8.03 -3.63
CA GLU A 114 -5.19 9.35 -3.05
C GLU A 114 -6.35 9.27 -2.06
N LEU A 115 -7.41 8.53 -2.41
CA LEU A 115 -8.57 8.34 -1.53
C LEU A 115 -8.21 7.54 -0.27
N ILE A 116 -7.38 6.50 -0.40
CA ILE A 116 -6.89 5.74 0.75
C ILE A 116 -6.07 6.63 1.68
N ALA A 117 -5.15 7.43 1.12
CA ALA A 117 -4.34 8.36 1.88
C ALA A 117 -5.21 9.38 2.64
N GLN A 118 -6.22 9.94 1.96
CA GLN A 118 -7.17 10.88 2.53
C GLN A 118 -7.99 10.25 3.67
N ASP A 119 -8.57 9.07 3.44
CA ASP A 119 -9.38 8.35 4.43
C ASP A 119 -8.56 8.01 5.68
N ARG A 120 -7.30 7.61 5.50
CA ARG A 120 -6.40 7.27 6.61
C ARG A 120 -5.74 8.47 7.27
N GLY A 121 -5.91 9.68 6.75
CA GLY A 121 -5.26 10.88 7.24
C GLY A 121 -3.75 10.90 7.01
N TRP A 122 -3.24 10.12 6.05
CA TRP A 122 -1.82 10.05 5.74
C TRP A 122 -1.41 11.15 4.77
N LYS A 123 -0.28 11.81 5.02
CA LYS A 123 0.29 12.78 4.10
C LYS A 123 0.74 12.07 2.84
N ASN A 124 0.07 12.35 1.72
CA ASN A 124 0.45 11.84 0.41
C ASN A 124 1.75 12.52 -0.06
N ARG A 125 2.83 11.75 -0.22
CA ARG A 125 4.14 12.19 -0.72
C ARG A 125 4.28 12.07 -2.24
N GLY A 126 3.18 11.74 -2.92
CA GLY A 126 3.15 11.59 -4.37
C GLY A 126 3.28 10.16 -4.83
N HIS A 127 3.52 10.02 -6.13
CA HIS A 127 3.67 8.74 -6.77
C HIS A 127 4.82 8.75 -7.78
N TYR A 128 5.38 7.58 -8.00
CA TYR A 128 6.36 7.33 -9.04
C TYR A 128 5.84 6.21 -9.94
N LEU A 129 5.62 6.54 -11.22
CA LEU A 129 4.99 5.66 -12.19
C LEU A 129 5.95 5.36 -13.33
N VAL A 130 6.04 4.09 -13.70
CA VAL A 130 6.90 3.62 -14.80
C VAL A 130 6.02 2.93 -15.83
N ASN A 131 5.88 3.51 -16.99
CA ASN A 131 5.15 2.93 -18.12
C ASN A 131 6.08 2.20 -19.08
N SER A 132 5.53 1.49 -20.07
CA SER A 132 6.28 0.77 -21.13
C SER A 132 7.25 -0.29 -20.60
N VAL A 133 6.89 -0.98 -19.51
CA VAL A 133 7.71 -2.04 -18.92
C VAL A 133 7.35 -3.37 -19.58
N ASN A 134 7.90 -3.65 -20.78
CA ASN A 134 7.56 -4.84 -21.58
C ASN A 134 8.62 -5.95 -21.50
N GLU A 135 9.88 -5.62 -21.15
CA GLU A 135 11.00 -6.56 -21.17
C GLU A 135 12.03 -6.25 -20.08
N LYS A 136 12.83 -7.28 -19.69
CA LYS A 136 14.00 -7.07 -18.85
C LYS A 136 14.99 -6.15 -19.57
N GLY A 137 15.19 -4.94 -19.03
CA GLY A 137 16.13 -3.96 -19.57
C GLY A 137 15.50 -2.93 -20.52
N GLY A 138 14.17 -2.89 -20.64
CA GLY A 138 13.46 -1.84 -21.40
C GLY A 138 13.75 -0.44 -20.85
N TYR A 139 13.80 0.55 -21.74
CA TYR A 139 14.01 1.94 -21.38
C TYR A 139 12.79 2.48 -20.61
N PHE A 140 13.03 3.02 -19.42
CA PHE A 140 11.98 3.56 -18.56
C PHE A 140 11.64 4.99 -18.97
N LYS A 141 10.38 5.25 -19.29
CA LYS A 141 9.84 6.62 -19.33
C LYS A 141 9.21 6.93 -17.98
N TYR A 142 9.70 7.98 -17.32
CA TYR A 142 9.27 8.33 -15.97
C TYR A 142 8.17 9.39 -15.99
N ARG A 143 7.17 9.23 -15.12
CA ARG A 143 6.28 10.31 -14.73
C ARG A 143 6.30 10.42 -13.20
N THR A 144 6.84 11.53 -12.69
CA THR A 144 6.71 11.90 -11.28
C THR A 144 5.71 13.03 -11.14
N SER A 145 4.79 12.92 -10.20
CA SER A 145 4.03 14.05 -9.70
C SER A 145 4.38 14.21 -8.24
N THR A 146 5.30 15.14 -7.96
CA THR A 146 5.45 15.71 -6.63
C THR A 146 4.45 16.84 -6.54
N LYS A 147 3.45 16.74 -5.67
CA LYS A 147 2.74 17.93 -5.20
C LYS A 147 3.76 18.68 -4.36
N ASP A 148 4.10 19.90 -4.79
CA ASP A 148 5.03 20.77 -4.09
C ASP A 148 4.71 20.82 -2.60
N ILE A 149 5.77 20.80 -1.82
CA ILE A 149 5.83 20.77 -0.36
C ILE A 149 5.31 22.07 0.21
#